data_ac5b19ffeeac65cd3ed826b8c2fe4a44
#
_entry.id   ac5b19ffeeac65cd3ed826b8c2fe4a44
#
_cell.length_a   1.000
_cell.length_b   1.000
_cell.length_c   1.000
_cell.angle_alpha   90.00
_cell.angle_beta   90.00
_cell.angle_gamma   90.00
#
_symmetry.space_group_name_H-M   'P 1'
#
loop_
_entity.id
_entity.type
_entity.pdbx_description
1 polymer ?
#
loop_
_entity_poly.entity_id
_entity_poly.type
_entity_poly.pdbx_seq_one_letter_code
_entity_poly.pdbx_strand_id
1 'polypeptide(L)'
;LRGAAAVYCEDTRNTLKLMNHFKIKKTLISCHEHNEEQRANEIAERVRGGEAIAFVSDAGMPGVSDPGSRLVRFFVENNLPFEVLPGANAVLTAWVMSGLPTESLYFCGFIPRSGAERSEAVERIKNSEATVVLYESPHRVAATFADFSELFPNRECALVREITKTFEQVIRGTAAELAAWFAENEPKGE
;
A
#
# COMPACT_ATOMS: atom_id res chain seq x y z
N LEU A 1 -17.65 3.19 11.56
CA LEU A 1 -17.75 4.65 11.34
C LEU A 1 -18.95 5.28 12.06
N ARG A 2 -20.15 4.68 12.07
CA ARG A 2 -21.34 5.26 12.73
C ARG A 2 -21.16 5.45 14.25
N GLY A 3 -20.50 4.50 14.91
CA GLY A 3 -20.23 4.55 16.34
C GLY A 3 -19.04 5.46 16.77
N ALA A 4 -18.23 5.90 15.83
CA ALA A 4 -17.08 6.74 16.15
C ALA A 4 -17.50 8.18 16.51
N ALA A 5 -16.80 8.82 17.45
CA ALA A 5 -16.95 10.24 17.78
C ALA A 5 -16.41 11.14 16.66
N ALA A 6 -15.31 10.73 16.02
CA ALA A 6 -14.72 11.37 14.85
C ALA A 6 -14.05 10.34 13.94
N VAL A 7 -13.78 10.74 12.70
CA VAL A 7 -13.03 9.94 11.73
C VAL A 7 -11.80 10.72 11.32
N TYR A 8 -10.62 10.17 11.62
CA TYR A 8 -9.35 10.64 11.09
C TYR A 8 -9.08 9.94 9.76
N CYS A 9 -8.65 10.68 8.76
CA CYS A 9 -8.51 10.16 7.40
C CYS A 9 -7.38 10.86 6.65
N GLU A 10 -6.81 10.16 5.70
CA GLU A 10 -5.72 10.66 4.88
C GLU A 10 -6.17 11.88 4.06
N ASP A 11 -7.20 11.73 3.23
CA ASP A 11 -7.84 12.81 2.49
C ASP A 11 -9.33 12.92 2.87
N THR A 12 -9.69 14.03 3.51
CA THR A 12 -11.08 14.30 3.92
C THR A 12 -12.05 14.35 2.75
N ARG A 13 -11.58 14.74 1.55
CA ARG A 13 -12.42 14.82 0.33
C ARG A 13 -12.81 13.43 -0.16
N ASN A 14 -11.89 12.47 -0.12
CA ASN A 14 -12.14 11.08 -0.50
C ASN A 14 -13.04 10.40 0.52
N THR A 15 -12.72 10.53 1.80
CA THR A 15 -13.52 9.99 2.89
C THR A 15 -14.94 10.59 2.89
N LEU A 16 -15.12 11.88 2.57
CA LEU A 16 -16.43 12.50 2.48
C LEU A 16 -17.33 11.83 1.43
N LYS A 17 -16.77 11.39 0.29
CA LYS A 17 -17.54 10.64 -0.73
C LYS A 17 -18.12 9.35 -0.14
N LEU A 18 -17.28 8.60 0.60
CA LEU A 18 -17.68 7.36 1.28
C LEU A 18 -18.75 7.65 2.33
N MET A 19 -18.55 8.67 3.15
CA MET A 19 -19.49 9.07 4.19
C MET A 19 -20.86 9.45 3.60
N ASN A 20 -20.88 10.20 2.52
CA ASN A 20 -22.10 10.60 1.81
C ASN A 20 -22.81 9.38 1.21
N HIS A 21 -22.09 8.45 0.58
CA HIS A 21 -22.65 7.22 0.04
C HIS A 21 -23.38 6.41 1.11
N PHE A 22 -22.80 6.27 2.29
CA PHE A 22 -23.40 5.55 3.41
C PHE A 22 -24.33 6.40 4.30
N LYS A 23 -24.56 7.68 3.95
CA LYS A 23 -25.36 8.63 4.72
C LYS A 23 -24.90 8.74 6.18
N ILE A 24 -23.59 8.78 6.39
CA ILE A 24 -22.95 8.95 7.69
C ILE A 24 -22.50 10.39 7.84
N LYS A 25 -22.88 11.04 8.94
CA LYS A 25 -22.44 12.40 9.27
C LYS A 25 -21.52 12.34 10.48
N LYS A 26 -20.23 12.61 10.28
CA LYS A 26 -19.21 12.68 11.34
C LYS A 26 -18.18 13.76 11.01
N THR A 27 -17.52 14.26 12.03
CA THR A 27 -16.38 15.16 11.86
C THR A 27 -15.24 14.38 11.20
N LEU A 28 -14.75 14.89 10.08
CA LEU A 28 -13.58 14.37 9.38
C LEU A 28 -12.37 15.23 9.75
N ILE A 29 -11.29 14.60 10.12
CA ILE A 29 -10.04 15.25 10.54
C ILE A 29 -8.90 14.69 9.69
N SER A 30 -8.14 15.56 9.03
CA SER A 30 -7.02 15.12 8.20
C SER A 30 -5.88 14.56 9.07
N CYS A 31 -5.43 13.35 8.72
CA CYS A 31 -4.30 12.65 9.34
C CYS A 31 -3.53 11.92 8.24
N HIS A 32 -2.43 12.50 7.82
CA HIS A 32 -1.55 12.03 6.76
C HIS A 32 -0.11 11.93 7.27
N GLU A 33 0.79 11.38 6.47
CA GLU A 33 2.18 11.10 6.85
C GLU A 33 2.89 12.28 7.56
N HIS A 34 2.63 13.52 7.13
CA HIS A 34 3.32 14.70 7.68
C HIS A 34 2.78 15.21 9.02
N ASN A 35 1.57 14.81 9.42
CA ASN A 35 0.98 15.24 10.69
C ASN A 35 0.58 14.10 11.62
N GLU A 36 0.88 12.86 11.25
CA GLU A 36 0.46 11.64 11.96
C GLU A 36 0.92 11.64 13.42
N GLU A 37 2.13 12.09 13.70
CA GLU A 37 2.67 12.14 15.08
C GLU A 37 1.88 13.11 15.98
N GLN A 38 1.59 14.30 15.48
CA GLN A 38 0.75 15.26 16.21
C GLN A 38 -0.66 14.69 16.44
N ARG A 39 -1.24 14.07 15.42
CA ARG A 39 -2.57 13.47 15.47
C ARG A 39 -2.62 12.26 16.41
N ALA A 40 -1.55 11.48 16.52
CA ALA A 40 -1.49 10.35 17.43
C ALA A 40 -1.72 10.77 18.88
N ASN A 41 -1.11 11.88 19.33
CA ASN A 41 -1.33 12.43 20.67
C ASN A 41 -2.79 12.89 20.86
N GLU A 42 -3.34 13.63 19.88
CA GLU A 42 -4.73 14.10 19.93
C GLU A 42 -5.72 12.92 20.01
N ILE A 43 -5.53 11.90 19.17
CA ILE A 43 -6.37 10.69 19.17
C ILE A 43 -6.25 9.97 20.51
N ALA A 44 -5.04 9.83 21.04
CA ALA A 44 -4.79 9.17 22.31
C ALA A 44 -5.49 9.84 23.50
N GLU A 45 -5.48 11.18 23.56
CA GLU A 45 -6.20 11.93 24.58
C GLU A 45 -7.71 11.69 24.51
N ARG A 46 -8.27 11.68 23.32
CA ARG A 46 -9.70 11.40 23.12
C ARG A 46 -10.07 9.97 23.49
N VAL A 47 -9.22 8.99 23.14
CA VAL A 47 -9.42 7.57 23.49
C VAL A 47 -9.32 7.38 25.00
N ARG A 48 -8.35 8.04 25.70
CA ARG A 48 -8.27 8.04 27.16
C ARG A 48 -9.51 8.67 27.81
N GLY A 49 -10.13 9.65 27.15
CA GLY A 49 -11.41 10.23 27.54
C GLY A 49 -12.62 9.35 27.26
N GLY A 50 -12.44 8.13 26.71
CA GLY A 50 -13.50 7.17 26.45
C GLY A 50 -14.17 7.33 25.08
N GLU A 51 -13.61 8.15 24.17
CA GLU A 51 -14.15 8.28 22.82
C GLU A 51 -13.69 7.14 21.90
N ALA A 52 -14.61 6.61 21.11
CA ALA A 52 -14.28 5.72 20.00
C ALA A 52 -13.90 6.55 18.76
N ILE A 53 -12.68 6.36 18.28
CA ILE A 53 -12.14 7.06 17.11
C ILE A 53 -11.97 6.07 15.96
N ALA A 54 -12.32 6.46 14.73
CA ALA A 54 -11.99 5.70 13.55
C ALA A 54 -10.85 6.36 12.78
N PHE A 55 -9.94 5.55 12.25
CA PHE A 55 -8.90 5.96 11.32
C PHE A 55 -9.08 5.22 10.00
N VAL A 56 -9.00 5.92 8.87
CA VAL A 56 -9.15 5.35 7.52
C VAL A 56 -8.11 5.95 6.56
N SER A 57 -7.56 5.12 5.67
CA SER A 57 -6.78 5.57 4.51
C SER A 57 -7.67 5.75 3.28
N ASP A 58 -7.14 6.29 2.22
CA ASP A 58 -7.88 6.57 0.99
C ASP A 58 -8.30 5.30 0.26
N ALA A 59 -7.46 4.27 0.30
CA ALA A 59 -7.73 2.96 -0.28
C ALA A 59 -6.99 1.86 0.49
N GLY A 60 -7.50 0.63 0.43
CA GLY A 60 -6.83 -0.52 1.02
C GLY A 60 -6.80 -0.51 2.54
N MET A 61 -5.72 -1.02 3.10
CA MET A 61 -5.52 -1.22 4.54
C MET A 61 -4.59 -0.14 5.11
N PRO A 62 -5.05 0.68 6.08
CA PRO A 62 -4.20 1.67 6.73
C PRO A 62 -2.89 1.08 7.27
N GLY A 63 -1.79 1.84 7.17
CA GLY A 63 -0.48 1.42 7.65
C GLY A 63 0.32 0.52 6.70
N VAL A 64 -0.23 0.12 5.56
CA VAL A 64 0.46 -0.68 4.54
C VAL A 64 0.78 0.21 3.34
N SER A 65 1.93 0.85 3.35
CA SER A 65 2.34 1.93 2.42
C SER A 65 1.42 3.17 2.44
N ASP A 66 0.61 3.29 3.47
CA ASP A 66 -0.34 4.36 3.76
C ASP A 66 -0.10 4.89 5.18
N PRO A 67 -0.62 6.08 5.55
CA PRO A 67 -0.61 6.55 6.93
C PRO A 67 -1.28 5.56 7.90
N GLY A 68 -0.83 5.52 9.15
CA GLY A 68 -1.41 4.69 10.22
C GLY A 68 -0.40 3.83 10.97
N SER A 69 0.74 3.51 10.37
CA SER A 69 1.75 2.66 11.02
C SER A 69 2.37 3.32 12.26
N ARG A 70 2.66 4.62 12.20
CA ARG A 70 3.16 5.40 13.35
C ARG A 70 2.10 5.53 14.44
N LEU A 71 0.84 5.73 14.05
CA LEU A 71 -0.28 5.78 14.99
C LEU A 71 -0.42 4.46 15.74
N VAL A 72 -0.42 3.32 15.03
CA VAL A 72 -0.49 2.00 15.68
C VAL A 72 0.70 1.78 16.62
N ARG A 73 1.91 2.10 16.19
CA ARG A 73 3.11 2.01 17.02
C ARG A 73 2.97 2.85 18.30
N PHE A 74 2.53 4.10 18.17
CA PHE A 74 2.30 5.00 19.29
C PHE A 74 1.30 4.40 20.29
N PHE A 75 0.21 3.80 19.80
CA PHE A 75 -0.81 3.16 20.65
C PHE A 75 -0.25 1.95 21.39
N VAL A 76 0.56 1.12 20.72
CA VAL A 76 1.25 -0.03 21.35
C VAL A 76 2.20 0.46 22.45
N GLU A 77 3.05 1.45 22.18
CA GLU A 77 4.03 1.99 23.11
C GLU A 77 3.37 2.65 24.35
N ASN A 78 2.13 3.15 24.20
CA ASN A 78 1.36 3.79 25.28
C ASN A 78 0.30 2.88 25.91
N ASN A 79 0.26 1.59 25.60
CA ASN A 79 -0.73 0.62 26.07
C ASN A 79 -2.18 1.09 25.86
N LEU A 80 -2.46 1.73 24.73
CA LEU A 80 -3.80 2.19 24.38
C LEU A 80 -4.55 1.11 23.57
N PRO A 81 -5.86 0.94 23.79
CA PRO A 81 -6.63 -0.04 23.06
C PRO A 81 -6.84 0.40 21.61
N PHE A 82 -6.70 -0.53 20.68
CA PHE A 82 -7.08 -0.34 19.28
C PHE A 82 -7.51 -1.67 18.66
N GLU A 83 -8.23 -1.58 17.55
CA GLU A 83 -8.66 -2.70 16.76
C GLU A 83 -8.31 -2.44 15.29
N VAL A 84 -7.79 -3.45 14.61
CA VAL A 84 -7.53 -3.41 13.17
C VAL A 84 -8.57 -4.24 12.45
N LEU A 85 -9.38 -3.61 11.63
CA LEU A 85 -10.38 -4.31 10.82
C LEU A 85 -9.74 -4.83 9.54
N PRO A 86 -9.84 -6.14 9.24
CA PRO A 86 -9.35 -6.67 7.99
C PRO A 86 -10.13 -6.07 6.80
N GLY A 87 -9.42 -5.77 5.73
CA GLY A 87 -10.00 -5.13 4.56
C GLY A 87 -9.26 -5.47 3.27
N ALA A 88 -9.65 -4.81 2.20
CA ALA A 88 -8.99 -4.93 0.90
C ALA A 88 -7.48 -4.66 1.03
N ASN A 89 -6.68 -5.47 0.35
CA ASN A 89 -5.22 -5.37 0.38
C ASN A 89 -4.65 -5.71 -0.99
N ALA A 90 -4.11 -4.73 -1.68
CA ALA A 90 -3.59 -4.90 -3.03
C ALA A 90 -2.37 -5.84 -3.07
N VAL A 91 -1.52 -5.84 -2.03
CA VAL A 91 -0.34 -6.74 -1.95
C VAL A 91 -0.75 -8.19 -1.98
N LEU A 92 -1.66 -8.60 -1.07
CA LEU A 92 -2.12 -9.98 -0.99
C LEU A 92 -2.94 -10.39 -2.21
N THR A 93 -3.76 -9.47 -2.73
CA THR A 93 -4.55 -9.71 -3.94
C THR A 93 -3.63 -9.92 -5.15
N ALA A 94 -2.65 -9.04 -5.36
CA ALA A 94 -1.68 -9.18 -6.45
C ALA A 94 -0.85 -10.46 -6.31
N TRP A 95 -0.43 -10.81 -5.09
CA TRP A 95 0.31 -12.04 -4.82
C TRP A 95 -0.48 -13.28 -5.26
N VAL A 96 -1.74 -13.40 -4.84
CA VAL A 96 -2.61 -14.50 -5.27
C VAL A 96 -2.86 -14.46 -6.79
N MET A 97 -3.16 -13.29 -7.35
CA MET A 97 -3.41 -13.12 -8.79
C MET A 97 -2.17 -13.42 -9.64
N SER A 98 -0.97 -13.25 -9.11
CA SER A 98 0.28 -13.50 -9.83
C SER A 98 0.42 -14.96 -10.29
N GLY A 99 -0.09 -15.92 -9.49
CA GLY A 99 0.14 -17.36 -9.68
C GLY A 99 1.54 -17.81 -9.29
N LEU A 100 2.36 -16.93 -8.71
CA LEU A 100 3.67 -17.26 -8.16
C LEU A 100 3.53 -18.01 -6.82
N PRO A 101 4.60 -18.69 -6.33
CA PRO A 101 4.55 -19.41 -5.05
C PRO A 101 4.02 -18.57 -3.89
N THR A 102 3.16 -19.18 -3.06
CA THR A 102 2.48 -18.49 -1.96
C THR A 102 2.89 -18.96 -0.56
N GLU A 103 4.01 -19.68 -0.45
CA GLU A 103 4.54 -20.16 0.82
C GLU A 103 5.18 -19.04 1.65
N SER A 104 5.80 -18.07 0.99
CA SER A 104 6.45 -16.94 1.66
C SER A 104 6.36 -15.67 0.83
N LEU A 105 6.17 -14.54 1.52
CA LEU A 105 6.02 -13.20 0.95
C LEU A 105 7.06 -12.25 1.52
N TYR A 106 7.76 -11.55 0.63
CA TYR A 106 8.53 -10.36 0.98
C TYR A 106 7.87 -9.13 0.34
N PHE A 107 7.19 -8.31 1.14
CA PHE A 107 6.67 -7.03 0.68
C PHE A 107 7.68 -5.91 0.95
N CYS A 108 8.12 -5.22 -0.08
CA CYS A 108 9.12 -4.16 0.01
C CYS A 108 8.57 -2.74 -0.21
N GLY A 109 7.25 -2.57 -0.32
CA GLY A 109 6.67 -1.24 -0.58
C GLY A 109 7.12 -0.68 -1.93
N PHE A 110 7.39 0.62 -1.98
CA PHE A 110 8.01 1.27 -3.14
C PHE A 110 9.53 1.20 -3.04
N ILE A 111 10.19 0.74 -4.10
CA ILE A 111 11.66 0.79 -4.12
C ILE A 111 12.16 2.23 -4.31
N PRO A 112 13.30 2.61 -3.70
CA PRO A 112 13.89 3.94 -3.87
C PRO A 112 14.10 4.30 -5.34
N ARG A 113 14.08 5.59 -5.64
CA ARG A 113 14.17 6.07 -7.04
C ARG A 113 15.55 5.87 -7.65
N SER A 114 16.60 6.04 -6.87
CA SER A 114 18.00 6.01 -7.33
C SER A 114 18.98 5.86 -6.16
N GLY A 115 20.26 5.77 -6.47
CA GLY A 115 21.35 5.77 -5.48
C GLY A 115 21.56 4.42 -4.80
N ALA A 116 22.39 4.41 -3.76
CA ALA A 116 22.78 3.21 -3.03
C ALA A 116 21.57 2.46 -2.45
N GLU A 117 20.59 3.17 -1.90
CA GLU A 117 19.38 2.58 -1.33
C GLU A 117 18.57 1.77 -2.37
N ARG A 118 18.50 2.26 -3.63
CA ARG A 118 17.86 1.50 -4.71
C ARG A 118 18.66 0.24 -5.03
N SER A 119 19.97 0.34 -5.15
CA SER A 119 20.84 -0.80 -5.44
C SER A 119 20.73 -1.88 -4.36
N GLU A 120 20.72 -1.48 -3.09
CA GLU A 120 20.52 -2.38 -1.97
C GLU A 120 19.14 -3.03 -1.96
N ALA A 121 18.08 -2.27 -2.30
CA ALA A 121 16.73 -2.81 -2.40
C ALA A 121 16.62 -3.85 -3.52
N VAL A 122 17.19 -3.55 -4.70
CA VAL A 122 17.21 -4.47 -5.85
C VAL A 122 18.04 -5.72 -5.54
N GLU A 123 19.16 -5.59 -4.84
CA GLU A 123 19.98 -6.73 -4.44
C GLU A 123 19.23 -7.63 -3.42
N ARG A 124 18.48 -7.04 -2.48
CA ARG A 124 17.58 -7.82 -1.59
C ARG A 124 16.49 -8.56 -2.37
N ILE A 125 15.91 -7.90 -3.38
CA ILE A 125 14.91 -8.54 -4.26
C ILE A 125 15.54 -9.71 -5.01
N LYS A 126 16.72 -9.52 -5.60
CA LYS A 126 17.44 -10.55 -6.35
C LYS A 126 17.73 -11.79 -5.51
N ASN A 127 18.17 -11.59 -4.28
CA ASN A 127 18.58 -12.67 -3.38
C ASN A 127 17.42 -13.27 -2.54
N SER A 128 16.20 -12.77 -2.71
CA SER A 128 15.05 -13.30 -1.99
C SER A 128 14.59 -14.63 -2.57
N GLU A 129 14.43 -15.64 -1.70
CA GLU A 129 13.78 -16.91 -2.01
C GLU A 129 12.25 -16.83 -1.95
N ALA A 130 11.73 -15.81 -1.25
CA ALA A 130 10.29 -15.55 -1.18
C ALA A 130 9.77 -14.90 -2.46
N THR A 131 8.47 -15.04 -2.72
CA THR A 131 7.80 -14.18 -3.71
C THR A 131 7.85 -12.73 -3.23
N VAL A 132 8.48 -11.88 -4.03
CA VAL A 132 8.60 -10.46 -3.72
C VAL A 132 7.43 -9.70 -4.33
N VAL A 133 6.74 -8.91 -3.52
CA VAL A 133 5.72 -7.98 -3.99
C VAL A 133 6.18 -6.56 -3.70
N LEU A 134 6.06 -5.70 -4.70
CA LEU A 134 6.38 -4.28 -4.58
C LEU A 134 5.31 -3.43 -5.26
N TYR A 135 5.19 -2.20 -4.81
CA TYR A 135 4.43 -1.16 -5.51
C TYR A 135 5.35 -0.40 -6.46
N GLU A 136 4.84 -0.10 -7.64
CA GLU A 136 5.56 0.76 -8.56
C GLU A 136 4.60 1.69 -9.32
N SER A 137 5.04 2.91 -9.57
CA SER A 137 4.22 3.86 -10.32
C SER A 137 4.23 3.55 -11.82
N PRO A 138 3.18 3.91 -12.57
CA PRO A 138 3.15 3.72 -14.01
C PRO A 138 4.29 4.44 -14.73
N HIS A 139 4.80 5.56 -14.16
CA HIS A 139 5.93 6.31 -14.73
C HIS A 139 7.29 5.64 -14.55
N ARG A 140 7.40 4.62 -13.69
CA ARG A 140 8.66 3.99 -13.32
C ARG A 140 8.71 2.50 -13.66
N VAL A 141 7.56 1.84 -13.76
CA VAL A 141 7.47 0.39 -13.86
C VAL A 141 8.24 -0.17 -15.07
N ALA A 142 8.20 0.51 -16.22
CA ALA A 142 8.96 0.10 -17.40
C ALA A 142 10.48 0.13 -17.14
N ALA A 143 11.00 1.21 -16.53
CA ALA A 143 12.41 1.32 -16.17
C ALA A 143 12.80 0.29 -15.10
N THR A 144 11.92 0.02 -14.15
CA THR A 144 12.14 -1.00 -13.13
C THR A 144 12.25 -2.40 -13.73
N PHE A 145 11.41 -2.75 -14.71
CA PHE A 145 11.52 -4.03 -15.41
C PHE A 145 12.74 -4.08 -16.33
N ALA A 146 13.19 -2.95 -16.91
CA ALA A 146 14.46 -2.89 -17.63
C ALA A 146 15.63 -3.26 -16.71
N ASP A 147 15.72 -2.63 -15.52
CA ASP A 147 16.73 -2.99 -14.52
C ASP A 147 16.66 -4.49 -14.13
N PHE A 148 15.46 -5.02 -13.91
CA PHE A 148 15.26 -6.42 -13.54
C PHE A 148 15.66 -7.37 -14.67
N SER A 149 15.40 -7.02 -15.92
CA SER A 149 15.80 -7.83 -17.08
C SER A 149 17.32 -7.91 -17.25
N GLU A 150 18.05 -6.89 -16.83
CA GLU A 150 19.54 -6.91 -16.83
C GLU A 150 20.10 -7.76 -15.69
N LEU A 151 19.50 -7.68 -14.52
CA LEU A 151 20.04 -8.27 -13.29
C LEU A 151 19.60 -9.73 -13.04
N PHE A 152 18.39 -10.10 -13.44
CA PHE A 152 17.82 -11.44 -13.28
C PHE A 152 16.78 -11.76 -14.36
N PRO A 153 17.20 -11.84 -15.65
CA PRO A 153 16.31 -11.90 -16.82
C PRO A 153 15.30 -13.05 -16.78
N ASN A 154 15.67 -14.19 -16.21
CA ASN A 154 14.87 -15.41 -16.19
C ASN A 154 13.95 -15.53 -14.95
N ARG A 155 13.94 -14.53 -14.06
CA ARG A 155 13.08 -14.58 -12.89
C ARG A 155 11.62 -14.44 -13.32
N GLU A 156 10.77 -15.36 -12.86
CA GLU A 156 9.33 -15.27 -13.05
C GLU A 156 8.76 -14.04 -12.34
N CYS A 157 7.96 -13.29 -13.07
CA CYS A 157 7.35 -12.03 -12.63
C CYS A 157 5.89 -11.96 -13.04
N ALA A 158 5.13 -11.14 -12.34
CA ALA A 158 3.79 -10.75 -12.74
C ALA A 158 3.60 -9.24 -12.52
N LEU A 159 3.06 -8.57 -13.52
CA LEU A 159 2.52 -7.22 -13.37
C LEU A 159 1.03 -7.34 -13.11
N VAL A 160 0.56 -6.77 -11.99
CA VAL A 160 -0.86 -6.70 -11.64
C VAL A 160 -1.22 -5.23 -11.52
N ARG A 161 -2.21 -4.79 -12.29
CA ARG A 161 -2.63 -3.39 -12.30
C ARG A 161 -4.14 -3.25 -12.33
N GLU A 162 -4.64 -2.08 -11.90
CA GLU A 162 -6.06 -1.72 -11.89
C GLU A 162 -6.93 -2.77 -11.18
N ILE A 163 -6.41 -3.34 -10.09
CA ILE A 163 -7.07 -4.39 -9.31
C ILE A 163 -8.48 -3.92 -8.90
N THR A 164 -9.50 -4.76 -9.14
CA THR A 164 -10.92 -4.51 -8.90
C THR A 164 -11.56 -3.41 -9.75
N LYS A 165 -10.84 -2.82 -10.70
CA LYS A 165 -11.34 -1.81 -11.63
C LYS A 165 -11.70 -2.40 -12.98
N THR A 166 -12.35 -1.60 -13.85
CA THR A 166 -12.81 -2.03 -15.18
C THR A 166 -11.66 -2.54 -16.08
N PHE A 167 -10.46 -2.01 -15.90
CA PHE A 167 -9.28 -2.37 -16.70
C PHE A 167 -8.27 -3.21 -15.92
N GLU A 168 -8.75 -4.02 -14.96
CA GLU A 168 -7.91 -4.98 -14.25
C GLU A 168 -7.14 -5.86 -15.22
N GLN A 169 -5.83 -5.96 -15.00
CA GLN A 169 -4.96 -6.74 -15.87
C GLN A 169 -3.86 -7.43 -15.08
N VAL A 170 -3.58 -8.67 -15.46
CA VAL A 170 -2.42 -9.42 -14.99
C VAL A 170 -1.60 -9.88 -16.19
N ILE A 171 -0.32 -9.53 -16.21
CA ILE A 171 0.64 -9.94 -17.22
C ILE A 171 1.71 -10.76 -16.53
N ARG A 172 1.96 -11.97 -17.00
CA ARG A 172 2.92 -12.91 -16.42
C ARG A 172 4.00 -13.22 -17.43
N GLY A 173 5.20 -13.46 -16.97
CA GLY A 173 6.36 -13.83 -17.77
C GLY A 173 7.65 -13.68 -16.97
N THR A 174 8.77 -13.82 -17.60
CA THR A 174 10.06 -13.50 -17.02
C THR A 174 10.30 -11.99 -16.95
N ALA A 175 11.28 -11.55 -16.17
CA ALA A 175 11.66 -10.15 -16.13
C ALA A 175 12.01 -9.59 -17.51
N ALA A 176 12.68 -10.39 -18.36
CA ALA A 176 13.01 -10.02 -19.73
C ALA A 176 11.77 -9.89 -20.62
N GLU A 177 10.82 -10.81 -20.51
CA GLU A 177 9.57 -10.76 -21.29
C GLU A 177 8.70 -9.56 -20.91
N LEU A 178 8.62 -9.22 -19.62
CA LEU A 178 7.88 -8.04 -19.15
C LEU A 178 8.58 -6.74 -19.56
N ALA A 179 9.91 -6.68 -19.55
CA ALA A 179 10.64 -5.53 -20.08
C ALA A 179 10.37 -5.34 -21.59
N ALA A 180 10.38 -6.43 -22.36
CA ALA A 180 10.04 -6.39 -23.79
C ALA A 180 8.57 -5.95 -24.03
N TRP A 181 7.65 -6.44 -23.20
CA TRP A 181 6.25 -6.02 -23.28
C TRP A 181 6.08 -4.50 -23.10
N PHE A 182 6.82 -3.88 -22.19
CA PHE A 182 6.78 -2.43 -21.99
C PHE A 182 7.40 -1.62 -23.13
N ALA A 183 8.22 -2.21 -23.99
CA ALA A 183 8.72 -1.53 -25.19
C ALA A 183 7.59 -1.24 -26.20
N GLU A 184 6.53 -2.05 -26.19
CA GLU A 184 5.39 -1.94 -27.11
C GLU A 184 4.12 -1.39 -26.43
N ASN A 185 4.08 -1.35 -25.08
CA ASN A 185 2.90 -1.02 -24.30
C ASN A 185 3.20 0.09 -23.27
N GLU A 186 2.50 1.20 -23.40
CA GLU A 186 2.63 2.29 -22.45
C GLU A 186 2.00 1.92 -21.10
N PRO A 187 2.73 2.11 -19.97
CA PRO A 187 2.18 1.88 -18.63
C PRO A 187 1.03 2.84 -18.33
N LYS A 188 -0.12 2.33 -17.89
CA LYS A 188 -1.30 3.11 -17.49
C LYS A 188 -1.91 2.54 -16.22
N GLY A 189 -2.58 3.40 -15.45
CA GLY A 189 -3.29 3.02 -14.23
C GLY A 189 -2.39 3.01 -12.99
N GLU A 190 -2.72 2.12 -12.06
CA GLU A 190 -1.97 1.92 -10.80
C GLU A 190 -1.87 0.43 -10.46
#